data_808b81f6eed6add5dd496115e3c34743
#
_entry.id   808b81f6eed6add5dd496115e3c34743
#
_cell.length_a   1.000
_cell.length_b   1.000
_cell.length_c   1.000
_cell.angle_alpha   90.00
_cell.angle_beta   90.00
_cell.angle_gamma   90.00
#
_symmetry.space_group_name_H-M   'P 1'
#
loop_
_entity.id
_entity.type
_entity.pdbx_description
1 polymer ?
#
loop_
_entity_poly.entity_id
_entity_poly.type
_entity_poly.pdbx_seq_one_letter_code
_entity_poly.pdbx_strand_id
1 'polypeptide(L)'
;MKRFLDLADFSRDEVRNLLDLARRLEQSPEPQALAGKILGLVFFNPSLRTLASFQSGMAKLGGSSFVITPGQGTWQLETKLGAVMSGAAAEHVREGIPVLASYCDALGIRAFADGKNLQHDLSEATFNSMVEVVDKPLINLESAVNHPCQALADWKTMDDLGVARNGKFVLSWVWHPRGLPLAVPAAALHMAAQRGMEVVVARPEGYALPPEIMNKARKAAEASGGSVRETSDRREALEGAQVLYAKEWGSTAHYGDPEGDSRLRAGLTDWCVKNDWFANAATDCRLMHCLPVRRNTAVADEVLDGPRSVVQREAYNRLVVQMAVLYKLLRN
;
A
#
# COMPACT_ATOMS: atom_id res chain seq x y z
N MET A 1 15.54 -0.25 13.92
CA MET A 1 15.00 0.24 12.64
C MET A 1 14.86 1.75 12.72
N LYS A 2 15.33 2.52 11.74
CA LYS A 2 15.17 4.00 11.73
C LYS A 2 14.13 4.46 10.69
N ARG A 3 13.90 3.70 9.64
CA ARG A 3 12.98 4.02 8.54
C ARG A 3 12.17 2.78 8.15
N PHE A 4 10.91 2.98 7.79
CA PHE A 4 10.04 1.98 7.20
C PHE A 4 9.38 2.59 5.96
N LEU A 5 10.10 2.57 4.84
CA LEU A 5 9.72 3.29 3.61
C LEU A 5 9.25 2.34 2.52
N ASP A 6 9.87 1.19 2.38
CA ASP A 6 9.56 0.17 1.39
C ASP A 6 9.77 -1.23 2.03
N LEU A 7 8.91 -2.19 1.70
CA LEU A 7 9.11 -3.56 2.17
C LEU A 7 10.35 -4.20 1.56
N ALA A 8 10.76 -3.72 0.38
CA ALA A 8 11.99 -4.13 -0.30
C ALA A 8 13.28 -3.79 0.46
N ASP A 9 13.23 -2.85 1.41
CA ASP A 9 14.38 -2.48 2.24
C ASP A 9 14.72 -3.55 3.30
N PHE A 10 13.87 -4.57 3.43
CA PHE A 10 13.97 -5.62 4.44
C PHE A 10 14.15 -6.98 3.78
N SER A 11 15.02 -7.79 4.36
CA SER A 11 15.09 -9.20 4.03
C SER A 11 13.80 -9.92 4.43
N ARG A 12 13.56 -11.07 3.82
CA ARG A 12 12.39 -11.91 4.16
C ARG A 12 12.33 -12.30 5.64
N ASP A 13 13.49 -12.50 6.27
CA ASP A 13 13.55 -12.85 7.68
C ASP A 13 13.27 -11.64 8.58
N GLU A 14 13.69 -10.43 8.20
CA GLU A 14 13.32 -9.20 8.90
C GLU A 14 11.83 -8.94 8.80
N VAL A 15 11.20 -9.17 7.62
CA VAL A 15 9.74 -9.09 7.47
C VAL A 15 9.04 -10.10 8.39
N ARG A 16 9.51 -11.36 8.45
CA ARG A 16 8.98 -12.37 9.36
C ARG A 16 9.10 -11.96 10.82
N ASN A 17 10.23 -11.42 11.22
CA ASN A 17 10.44 -10.93 12.58
C ASN A 17 9.45 -9.80 12.95
N LEU A 18 9.10 -8.92 11.98
CA LEU A 18 8.04 -7.92 12.16
C LEU A 18 6.66 -8.56 12.29
N LEU A 19 6.36 -9.59 11.50
CA LEU A 19 5.09 -10.32 11.55
C LEU A 19 4.94 -11.11 12.86
N ASP A 20 6.01 -11.72 13.33
CA ASP A 20 6.01 -12.42 14.63
C ASP A 20 5.83 -11.46 15.80
N LEU A 21 6.46 -10.29 15.73
CA LEU A 21 6.22 -9.21 16.68
C LEU A 21 4.77 -8.72 16.63
N ALA A 22 4.19 -8.58 15.44
CA ALA A 22 2.81 -8.19 15.26
C ALA A 22 1.84 -9.19 15.91
N ARG A 23 2.04 -10.50 15.70
CA ARG A 23 1.25 -11.57 16.33
C ARG A 23 1.41 -11.56 17.85
N ARG A 24 2.63 -11.37 18.35
CA ARG A 24 2.91 -11.26 19.78
C ARG A 24 2.15 -10.08 20.40
N LEU A 25 2.22 -8.90 19.80
CA LEU A 25 1.52 -7.71 20.31
C LEU A 25 -0.01 -7.82 20.19
N GLU A 26 -0.52 -8.58 19.20
CA GLU A 26 -1.94 -8.89 19.07
C GLU A 26 -2.43 -9.80 20.23
N GLN A 27 -1.64 -10.82 20.58
CA GLN A 27 -1.97 -11.81 21.61
C GLN A 27 -1.67 -11.34 23.04
N SER A 28 -0.59 -10.58 23.20
CA SER A 28 -0.09 -10.07 24.47
C SER A 28 0.25 -8.59 24.34
N PRO A 29 -0.75 -7.69 24.44
CA PRO A 29 -0.54 -6.25 24.31
C PRO A 29 0.43 -5.69 25.34
N GLU A 30 1.25 -4.72 24.94
CA GLU A 30 2.19 -3.99 25.81
C GLU A 30 1.76 -2.50 25.90
N PRO A 31 0.76 -2.15 26.73
CA PRO A 31 0.10 -0.84 26.70
C PRO A 31 0.97 0.32 27.22
N GLN A 32 2.19 0.04 27.66
CA GLN A 32 3.17 1.05 28.12
C GLN A 32 4.45 1.03 27.26
N ALA A 33 4.51 0.25 26.21
CA ALA A 33 5.71 0.06 25.41
C ALA A 33 6.23 1.37 24.78
N LEU A 34 5.34 2.31 24.47
CA LEU A 34 5.65 3.62 23.88
C LEU A 34 5.17 4.79 24.75
N ALA A 35 5.12 4.60 26.09
CA ALA A 35 4.73 5.66 27.01
C ALA A 35 5.60 6.91 26.81
N GLY A 36 4.96 8.07 26.67
CA GLY A 36 5.62 9.37 26.45
C GLY A 36 6.11 9.60 25.02
N LYS A 37 5.97 8.63 24.11
CA LYS A 37 6.34 8.81 22.68
C LYS A 37 5.23 9.48 21.89
N ILE A 38 5.63 10.31 20.92
CA ILE A 38 4.72 11.07 20.04
C ILE A 38 4.98 10.68 18.59
N LEU A 39 3.92 10.34 17.86
CA LEU A 39 3.94 10.12 16.41
C LEU A 39 3.31 11.33 15.70
N GLY A 40 4.07 12.01 14.85
CA GLY A 40 3.51 12.97 13.90
C GLY A 40 2.99 12.27 12.65
N LEU A 41 1.80 12.62 12.17
CA LEU A 41 1.19 12.08 10.96
C LEU A 41 0.87 13.23 10.00
N VAL A 42 1.51 13.23 8.82
CA VAL A 42 1.31 14.24 7.77
C VAL A 42 0.59 13.62 6.58
N PHE A 43 -0.60 14.15 6.27
CA PHE A 43 -1.46 13.64 5.19
C PHE A 43 -1.63 14.68 4.08
N PHE A 44 -0.87 14.60 3.01
CA PHE A 44 -1.16 15.35 1.78
C PHE A 44 -2.37 14.79 1.03
N ASN A 45 -2.72 13.53 1.28
CA ASN A 45 -3.90 12.86 0.72
C ASN A 45 -4.71 12.19 1.83
N PRO A 46 -6.05 12.27 1.82
CA PRO A 46 -6.89 11.73 2.87
C PRO A 46 -6.82 10.22 2.98
N SER A 47 -7.01 9.68 4.20
CA SER A 47 -7.15 8.25 4.43
C SER A 47 -7.91 7.96 5.72
N LEU A 48 -9.03 7.25 5.60
CA LEU A 48 -9.82 6.81 6.76
C LEU A 48 -9.04 5.80 7.61
N ARG A 49 -8.56 4.72 6.98
CA ARG A 49 -7.96 3.57 7.68
C ARG A 49 -6.55 3.85 8.19
N THR A 50 -5.71 4.49 7.40
CA THR A 50 -4.34 4.81 7.82
C THR A 50 -4.36 5.75 9.02
N LEU A 51 -5.21 6.76 9.00
CA LEU A 51 -5.38 7.68 10.12
C LEU A 51 -5.83 6.93 11.39
N ALA A 52 -6.96 6.23 11.32
CA ALA A 52 -7.54 5.55 12.47
C ALA A 52 -6.59 4.46 13.04
N SER A 53 -5.96 3.66 12.16
CA SER A 53 -5.12 2.54 12.59
C SER A 53 -3.81 2.99 13.24
N PHE A 54 -3.15 4.05 12.75
CA PHE A 54 -1.94 4.58 13.40
C PHE A 54 -2.24 5.25 14.72
N GLN A 55 -3.29 6.06 14.82
CA GLN A 55 -3.69 6.68 16.08
C GLN A 55 -4.08 5.61 17.12
N SER A 56 -4.89 4.63 16.71
CA SER A 56 -5.26 3.51 17.60
C SER A 56 -4.04 2.67 18.00
N GLY A 57 -3.12 2.43 17.07
CA GLY A 57 -1.89 1.69 17.34
C GLY A 57 -0.98 2.39 18.36
N MET A 58 -0.79 3.71 18.22
CA MET A 58 -0.04 4.50 19.21
C MET A 58 -0.71 4.47 20.59
N ALA A 59 -2.02 4.69 20.63
CA ALA A 59 -2.78 4.66 21.90
C ALA A 59 -2.72 3.29 22.59
N LYS A 60 -2.83 2.18 21.81
CA LYS A 60 -2.71 0.80 22.35
C LYS A 60 -1.31 0.48 22.91
N LEU A 61 -0.29 1.18 22.45
CA LEU A 61 1.10 1.05 22.94
C LEU A 61 1.47 2.09 24.02
N GLY A 62 0.52 2.97 24.40
CA GLY A 62 0.70 3.99 25.45
C GLY A 62 1.32 5.29 24.99
N GLY A 63 1.50 5.47 23.68
CA GLY A 63 1.96 6.71 23.07
C GLY A 63 0.80 7.61 22.64
N SER A 64 1.14 8.77 22.07
CA SER A 64 0.22 9.74 21.52
C SER A 64 0.53 10.06 20.05
N SER A 65 -0.37 10.77 19.37
CA SER A 65 -0.14 11.21 18.01
C SER A 65 -0.83 12.53 17.72
N PHE A 66 -0.27 13.32 16.81
CA PHE A 66 -0.96 14.45 16.20
C PHE A 66 -1.06 14.25 14.69
N VAL A 67 -1.99 14.94 14.06
CA VAL A 67 -2.25 14.84 12.63
C VAL A 67 -2.22 16.23 12.01
N ILE A 68 -1.50 16.37 10.91
CA ILE A 68 -1.47 17.57 10.07
C ILE A 68 -1.93 17.18 8.67
N THR A 69 -2.91 17.91 8.17
CA THR A 69 -3.38 17.80 6.78
C THR A 69 -3.15 19.17 6.12
N PRO A 70 -2.05 19.36 5.38
CA PRO A 70 -1.77 20.63 4.73
C PRO A 70 -2.93 21.09 3.85
N GLY A 71 -3.33 22.36 3.98
CA GLY A 71 -4.49 22.92 3.27
C GLY A 71 -5.86 22.62 3.90
N GLN A 72 -5.91 21.88 5.01
CA GLN A 72 -7.15 21.59 5.74
C GLN A 72 -6.95 21.93 7.23
N GLY A 73 -7.40 23.11 7.66
CA GLY A 73 -7.17 23.61 9.01
C GLY A 73 -5.77 24.17 9.27
N THR A 74 -4.88 24.02 8.32
CA THR A 74 -3.53 24.61 8.27
C THR A 74 -3.30 25.17 6.85
N TRP A 75 -2.21 25.94 6.65
CA TRP A 75 -1.85 26.39 5.31
C TRP A 75 -1.32 25.23 4.44
N GLN A 76 -1.34 25.45 3.12
CA GLN A 76 -0.75 24.52 2.15
C GLN A 76 0.77 24.58 2.23
N LEU A 77 1.40 23.43 2.04
CA LEU A 77 2.84 23.29 1.85
C LEU A 77 3.17 23.13 0.36
N GLU A 78 4.17 23.87 -0.11
CA GLU A 78 4.74 23.69 -1.44
C GLU A 78 5.68 22.47 -1.44
N THR A 79 5.49 21.58 -2.39
CA THR A 79 6.29 20.35 -2.52
C THR A 79 7.32 20.41 -3.66
N LYS A 80 7.16 21.35 -4.60
CA LYS A 80 7.98 21.43 -5.79
C LYS A 80 9.33 22.08 -5.47
N LEU A 81 10.40 21.34 -5.63
CA LEU A 81 11.77 21.87 -5.47
C LEU A 81 12.05 23.03 -6.45
N GLY A 82 12.67 24.09 -5.96
CA GLY A 82 12.98 25.28 -6.74
C GLY A 82 11.79 26.16 -7.07
N ALA A 83 10.62 25.94 -6.44
CA ALA A 83 9.46 26.80 -6.64
C ALA A 83 9.73 28.23 -6.17
N VAL A 84 9.24 29.21 -6.95
CA VAL A 84 9.13 30.59 -6.48
C VAL A 84 7.86 30.71 -5.65
N MET A 85 8.00 31.02 -4.37
CA MET A 85 6.90 31.01 -3.36
C MET A 85 5.98 32.23 -3.51
N SER A 86 5.44 32.48 -4.72
CA SER A 86 4.51 33.55 -5.04
C SER A 86 3.05 33.07 -5.18
N GLY A 87 2.80 31.77 -4.96
CA GLY A 87 1.49 31.13 -5.06
C GLY A 87 0.74 31.07 -3.72
N ALA A 88 -0.21 30.14 -3.62
CA ALA A 88 -1.11 29.99 -2.44
C ALA A 88 -0.44 29.28 -1.27
N ALA A 89 0.62 28.50 -1.48
CA ALA A 89 1.34 27.81 -0.42
C ALA A 89 2.16 28.81 0.40
N ALA A 90 1.96 28.81 1.73
CA ALA A 90 2.61 29.75 2.63
C ALA A 90 4.02 29.31 3.06
N GLU A 91 4.32 28.01 2.94
CA GLU A 91 5.57 27.41 3.43
C GLU A 91 5.98 26.25 2.52
N HIS A 92 7.29 26.01 2.39
CA HIS A 92 7.79 24.86 1.63
C HIS A 92 8.00 23.63 2.54
N VAL A 93 7.87 22.42 1.99
CA VAL A 93 8.09 21.17 2.75
C VAL A 93 9.47 21.07 3.37
N ARG A 94 10.49 21.73 2.80
CA ARG A 94 11.87 21.72 3.34
C ARG A 94 12.02 22.47 4.66
N GLU A 95 11.12 23.38 4.98
CA GLU A 95 11.03 24.07 6.29
C GLU A 95 9.98 23.40 7.17
N GLY A 96 8.77 23.17 6.65
CA GLY A 96 7.64 22.65 7.44
C GLY A 96 7.85 21.23 7.95
N ILE A 97 8.38 20.33 7.14
CA ILE A 97 8.55 18.91 7.52
C ILE A 97 9.58 18.72 8.64
N PRO A 98 10.82 19.32 8.59
CA PRO A 98 11.76 19.23 9.71
C PRO A 98 11.23 19.83 11.01
N VAL A 99 10.48 20.93 10.94
CA VAL A 99 9.86 21.54 12.12
C VAL A 99 8.84 20.59 12.75
N LEU A 100 7.93 19.99 11.95
CA LEU A 100 7.00 18.98 12.44
C LEU A 100 7.71 17.75 13.01
N ALA A 101 8.79 17.30 12.38
CA ALA A 101 9.62 16.20 12.89
C ALA A 101 10.26 16.53 14.25
N SER A 102 10.60 17.80 14.53
CA SER A 102 11.16 18.21 15.82
C SER A 102 10.17 18.09 16.99
N TYR A 103 8.87 18.08 16.72
CA TYR A 103 7.81 17.97 17.73
C TYR A 103 7.42 16.52 18.08
N CYS A 104 8.04 15.54 17.45
CA CYS A 104 7.70 14.12 17.64
C CYS A 104 8.93 13.21 17.71
N ASP A 105 8.72 11.97 18.11
CA ASP A 105 9.73 10.93 18.14
C ASP A 105 9.83 10.16 16.82
N ALA A 106 8.76 10.13 16.05
CA ALA A 106 8.71 9.59 14.68
C ALA A 106 7.71 10.36 13.85
N LEU A 107 7.94 10.41 12.54
CA LEU A 107 7.04 11.05 11.57
C LEU A 107 6.52 10.01 10.56
N GLY A 108 5.24 10.06 10.24
CA GLY A 108 4.64 9.34 9.15
C GLY A 108 4.19 10.32 8.06
N ILE A 109 4.50 10.04 6.79
CA ILE A 109 4.15 10.90 5.65
C ILE A 109 3.34 10.10 4.64
N ARG A 110 2.19 10.66 4.22
CA ARG A 110 1.37 10.17 3.12
C ARG A 110 1.34 11.21 2.00
N ALA A 111 1.95 10.90 0.87
CA ALA A 111 2.04 11.78 -0.28
C ALA A 111 1.99 10.97 -1.58
N PHE A 112 0.87 11.06 -2.29
CA PHE A 112 0.66 10.34 -3.56
C PHE A 112 1.46 10.94 -4.71
N ALA A 113 1.50 10.17 -5.80
CA ALA A 113 1.87 10.66 -7.12
C ALA A 113 1.04 11.88 -7.50
N ASP A 114 1.64 12.83 -8.21
CA ASP A 114 0.90 13.95 -8.79
C ASP A 114 0.12 13.54 -10.05
N GLY A 115 0.47 12.39 -10.64
CA GLY A 115 -0.21 11.81 -11.80
C GLY A 115 0.08 12.52 -13.12
N LYS A 116 1.11 13.35 -13.20
CA LYS A 116 1.44 14.15 -14.40
C LYS A 116 2.63 13.60 -15.18
N ASN A 117 3.66 13.17 -14.46
CA ASN A 117 4.88 12.65 -15.06
C ASN A 117 5.24 11.29 -14.45
N LEU A 118 5.13 10.23 -15.26
CA LEU A 118 5.36 8.86 -14.81
C LEU A 118 6.75 8.64 -14.21
N GLN A 119 7.81 9.15 -14.86
CA GLN A 119 9.19 8.95 -14.39
C GLN A 119 9.45 9.71 -13.08
N HIS A 120 8.89 10.91 -12.93
CA HIS A 120 8.95 11.65 -11.67
C HIS A 120 8.29 10.87 -10.53
N ASP A 121 7.09 10.32 -10.78
CA ASP A 121 6.34 9.57 -9.78
C ASP A 121 6.97 8.20 -9.49
N LEU A 122 7.49 7.49 -10.51
CA LEU A 122 8.24 6.23 -10.32
C LEU A 122 9.51 6.41 -9.50
N SER A 123 10.19 7.55 -9.61
CA SER A 123 11.36 7.88 -8.80
C SER A 123 11.01 8.33 -7.37
N GLU A 124 9.71 8.51 -7.07
CA GLU A 124 9.21 9.05 -5.81
C GLU A 124 9.84 10.40 -5.41
N ALA A 125 10.19 11.23 -6.41
CA ALA A 125 10.97 12.44 -6.21
C ALA A 125 10.36 13.39 -5.16
N THR A 126 9.03 13.60 -5.19
CA THR A 126 8.33 14.43 -4.20
C THR A 126 8.42 13.83 -2.79
N PHE A 127 8.19 12.53 -2.63
CA PHE A 127 8.28 11.86 -1.32
C PHE A 127 9.72 11.88 -0.80
N ASN A 128 10.69 11.55 -1.64
CA ASN A 128 12.10 11.52 -1.28
C ASN A 128 12.63 12.90 -0.85
N SER A 129 12.16 14.00 -1.45
CA SER A 129 12.54 15.35 -1.05
C SER A 129 12.14 15.69 0.39
N MET A 130 11.07 15.08 0.90
CA MET A 130 10.66 15.19 2.31
C MET A 130 11.44 14.22 3.21
N VAL A 131 11.72 13.00 2.71
CA VAL A 131 12.52 11.99 3.44
C VAL A 131 13.94 12.50 3.76
N GLU A 132 14.55 13.23 2.82
CA GLU A 132 15.90 13.75 2.92
C GLU A 132 16.08 14.78 4.05
N VAL A 133 15.02 15.52 4.39
CA VAL A 133 15.07 16.58 5.40
C VAL A 133 14.61 16.12 6.80
N VAL A 134 14.32 14.82 6.98
CA VAL A 134 13.89 14.23 8.26
C VAL A 134 15.00 13.37 8.84
N ASP A 135 15.49 13.74 10.02
CA ASP A 135 16.49 13.00 10.81
C ASP A 135 15.87 12.01 11.83
N LYS A 136 14.56 12.11 12.05
CA LYS A 136 13.79 11.25 12.96
C LYS A 136 13.41 9.92 12.30
N PRO A 137 13.04 8.91 13.09
CA PRO A 137 12.37 7.71 12.58
C PRO A 137 11.20 8.07 11.68
N LEU A 138 11.14 7.42 10.51
CA LEU A 138 10.19 7.80 9.45
C LEU A 138 9.42 6.60 8.89
N ILE A 139 8.12 6.81 8.65
CA ILE A 139 7.21 5.82 8.08
C ILE A 139 6.60 6.36 6.79
N ASN A 140 6.70 5.57 5.70
CA ASN A 140 5.89 5.79 4.51
C ASN A 140 4.47 5.29 4.77
N LEU A 141 3.51 6.21 4.87
CA LEU A 141 2.09 5.87 5.07
C LEU A 141 1.41 5.46 3.76
N GLU A 142 1.85 5.96 2.66
CA GLU A 142 1.64 5.63 1.25
C GLU A 142 2.27 6.74 0.41
N SER A 143 3.06 6.36 -0.59
CA SER A 143 3.71 7.27 -1.55
C SER A 143 3.26 7.00 -2.98
N ALA A 144 4.00 7.46 -3.99
CA ALA A 144 3.61 7.30 -5.39
C ALA A 144 3.53 5.83 -5.84
N VAL A 145 4.51 5.00 -5.41
CA VAL A 145 4.61 3.60 -5.83
C VAL A 145 4.80 2.63 -4.68
N ASN A 146 4.59 3.09 -3.43
CA ASN A 146 4.75 2.24 -2.24
C ASN A 146 3.64 2.44 -1.21
N HIS A 147 3.24 1.32 -0.59
CA HIS A 147 2.36 1.28 0.58
C HIS A 147 2.82 0.16 1.54
N PRO A 148 3.97 0.30 2.22
CA PRO A 148 4.63 -0.79 2.93
C PRO A 148 3.80 -1.39 4.07
N CYS A 149 3.02 -0.56 4.79
CA CYS A 149 2.14 -1.05 5.84
C CYS A 149 0.95 -1.86 5.30
N GLN A 150 0.48 -1.57 4.07
CA GLN A 150 -0.53 -2.41 3.42
C GLN A 150 0.08 -3.75 3.03
N ALA A 151 1.21 -3.74 2.34
CA ALA A 151 1.91 -4.95 1.93
C ALA A 151 2.25 -5.86 3.12
N LEU A 152 2.68 -5.30 4.25
CA LEU A 152 2.95 -6.07 5.47
C LEU A 152 1.66 -6.68 6.06
N ALA A 153 0.53 -5.94 6.02
CA ALA A 153 -0.76 -6.45 6.46
C ALA A 153 -1.31 -7.55 5.55
N ASP A 154 -1.10 -7.42 4.24
CA ASP A 154 -1.48 -8.43 3.25
C ASP A 154 -0.71 -9.72 3.48
N TRP A 155 0.62 -9.64 3.72
CA TRP A 155 1.43 -10.79 4.07
C TRP A 155 0.93 -11.47 5.36
N LYS A 156 0.72 -10.67 6.43
CA LYS A 156 0.16 -11.19 7.69
C LYS A 156 -1.17 -11.91 7.47
N THR A 157 -2.05 -11.32 6.65
CA THR A 157 -3.37 -11.88 6.36
C THR A 157 -3.27 -13.24 5.68
N MET A 158 -2.40 -13.38 4.70
CA MET A 158 -2.16 -14.66 4.04
C MET A 158 -1.58 -15.72 5.00
N ASP A 159 -0.63 -15.32 5.84
CA ASP A 159 -0.06 -16.23 6.85
C ASP A 159 -1.09 -16.66 7.88
N ASP A 160 -1.93 -15.75 8.38
CA ASP A 160 -3.00 -16.03 9.35
C ASP A 160 -4.06 -16.99 8.77
N LEU A 161 -4.24 -17.00 7.46
CA LEU A 161 -5.18 -17.86 6.74
C LEU A 161 -4.54 -19.17 6.26
N GLY A 162 -3.27 -19.40 6.54
CA GLY A 162 -2.56 -20.60 6.13
C GLY A 162 -2.30 -20.71 4.61
N VAL A 163 -2.33 -19.58 3.89
CA VAL A 163 -2.00 -19.58 2.47
C VAL A 163 -0.57 -20.06 2.25
N ALA A 164 -0.38 -21.07 1.41
CA ALA A 164 0.92 -21.64 1.13
C ALA A 164 1.93 -20.58 0.67
N ARG A 165 3.20 -20.71 1.09
CA ARG A 165 4.24 -19.71 0.77
C ARG A 165 4.56 -19.66 -0.72
N ASN A 166 4.49 -20.79 -1.38
CA ASN A 166 4.65 -20.96 -2.82
C ASN A 166 3.31 -21.03 -3.57
N GLY A 167 2.22 -20.62 -2.90
CA GLY A 167 0.89 -20.60 -3.50
C GLY A 167 0.77 -19.56 -4.61
N LYS A 168 -0.29 -19.67 -5.40
CA LYS A 168 -0.54 -18.76 -6.51
C LYS A 168 -1.31 -17.53 -6.04
N PHE A 169 -0.71 -16.35 -6.27
CA PHE A 169 -1.25 -15.02 -5.99
C PHE A 169 -1.58 -14.32 -7.31
N VAL A 170 -2.83 -13.95 -7.50
CA VAL A 170 -3.27 -13.20 -8.68
C VAL A 170 -3.55 -11.76 -8.28
N LEU A 171 -2.72 -10.84 -8.74
CA LEU A 171 -3.02 -9.40 -8.71
C LEU A 171 -3.85 -9.07 -9.94
N SER A 172 -5.15 -8.88 -9.75
CA SER A 172 -6.04 -8.57 -10.85
C SER A 172 -6.41 -7.10 -10.91
N TRP A 173 -6.21 -6.48 -12.08
CA TRP A 173 -6.88 -5.23 -12.36
C TRP A 173 -8.40 -5.42 -12.25
N VAL A 174 -9.08 -4.41 -11.71
CA VAL A 174 -10.53 -4.32 -11.66
C VAL A 174 -11.00 -2.95 -12.10
N TRP A 175 -12.23 -2.86 -12.59
CA TRP A 175 -12.74 -1.61 -13.13
C TRP A 175 -13.02 -0.57 -12.05
N HIS A 176 -12.74 0.69 -12.38
CA HIS A 176 -13.04 1.86 -11.55
C HIS A 176 -13.30 3.07 -12.45
N PRO A 177 -14.21 4.01 -12.11
CA PRO A 177 -14.53 5.16 -12.95
C PRO A 177 -13.37 6.17 -13.13
N ARG A 178 -12.30 6.05 -12.36
CA ARG A 178 -11.09 6.90 -12.45
C ARG A 178 -9.82 6.08 -12.36
N GLY A 179 -8.73 6.55 -13.00
CA GLY A 179 -7.38 6.02 -12.77
C GLY A 179 -6.94 6.24 -11.33
N LEU A 180 -6.45 5.20 -10.68
CA LEU A 180 -5.93 5.26 -9.32
C LEU A 180 -4.42 5.09 -9.29
N PRO A 181 -3.74 5.48 -8.18
CA PRO A 181 -2.29 5.39 -8.04
C PRO A 181 -1.74 3.97 -8.16
N LEU A 182 -0.46 3.87 -8.52
CA LEU A 182 0.29 2.62 -8.64
C LEU A 182 0.80 2.07 -7.29
N ALA A 183 0.68 2.81 -6.20
CA ALA A 183 1.25 2.47 -4.89
C ALA A 183 0.87 1.07 -4.40
N VAL A 184 -0.43 0.76 -4.35
CA VAL A 184 -0.89 -0.54 -3.85
C VAL A 184 -0.59 -1.69 -4.81
N PRO A 185 -0.88 -1.62 -6.13
CA PRO A 185 -0.54 -2.72 -7.01
C PRO A 185 0.97 -3.00 -7.03
N ALA A 186 1.83 -1.98 -6.99
CA ALA A 186 3.28 -2.16 -6.91
C ALA A 186 3.71 -2.83 -5.59
N ALA A 187 3.17 -2.36 -4.46
CA ALA A 187 3.49 -2.91 -3.14
C ALA A 187 2.99 -4.36 -2.96
N ALA A 188 1.76 -4.67 -3.40
CA ALA A 188 1.20 -6.02 -3.32
C ALA A 188 1.95 -7.01 -4.23
N LEU A 189 2.28 -6.59 -5.45
CA LEU A 189 3.09 -7.37 -6.39
C LEU A 189 4.46 -7.72 -5.79
N HIS A 190 5.18 -6.71 -5.30
CA HIS A 190 6.50 -6.92 -4.69
C HIS A 190 6.42 -7.81 -3.46
N MET A 191 5.46 -7.58 -2.58
CA MET A 191 5.25 -8.35 -1.37
C MET A 191 5.00 -9.83 -1.65
N ALA A 192 4.11 -10.16 -2.59
CA ALA A 192 3.81 -11.54 -2.96
C ALA A 192 5.03 -12.23 -3.57
N ALA A 193 5.79 -11.52 -4.41
CA ALA A 193 7.05 -11.98 -4.99
C ALA A 193 8.12 -12.23 -3.90
N GLN A 194 8.31 -11.29 -2.96
CA GLN A 194 9.25 -11.42 -1.85
C GLN A 194 8.86 -12.55 -0.88
N ARG A 195 7.55 -12.82 -0.74
CA ARG A 195 7.06 -13.97 0.05
C ARG A 195 7.44 -15.31 -0.60
N GLY A 196 7.70 -15.36 -1.91
CA GLY A 196 8.07 -16.53 -2.69
C GLY A 196 6.91 -17.21 -3.40
N MET A 197 5.87 -16.45 -3.75
CA MET A 197 4.66 -16.95 -4.41
C MET A 197 4.83 -17.05 -5.93
N GLU A 198 4.00 -17.87 -6.57
CA GLU A 198 3.71 -17.74 -8.00
C GLU A 198 2.78 -16.52 -8.20
N VAL A 199 3.32 -15.45 -8.75
CA VAL A 199 2.56 -14.20 -8.92
C VAL A 199 2.14 -14.01 -10.37
N VAL A 200 0.84 -13.82 -10.60
CA VAL A 200 0.28 -13.51 -11.91
C VAL A 200 -0.40 -12.15 -11.84
N VAL A 201 0.03 -11.22 -12.71
CA VAL A 201 -0.66 -9.96 -12.91
C VAL A 201 -1.68 -10.14 -14.02
N ALA A 202 -2.96 -10.15 -13.66
CA ALA A 202 -4.08 -10.22 -14.61
C ALA A 202 -4.57 -8.79 -14.90
N ARG A 203 -4.49 -8.38 -16.16
CA ARG A 203 -4.85 -7.00 -16.53
C ARG A 203 -5.33 -6.93 -17.98
N PRO A 204 -6.26 -6.03 -18.34
CA PRO A 204 -6.62 -5.80 -19.73
C PRO A 204 -5.48 -5.13 -20.50
N GLU A 205 -5.60 -5.12 -21.82
CA GLU A 205 -4.71 -4.37 -22.68
C GLU A 205 -4.69 -2.87 -22.28
N GLY A 206 -3.51 -2.24 -22.34
CA GLY A 206 -3.32 -0.83 -21.94
C GLY A 206 -3.12 -0.59 -20.44
N TYR A 207 -3.21 -1.62 -19.59
CA TYR A 207 -3.01 -1.51 -18.13
C TYR A 207 -1.80 -2.28 -17.63
N ALA A 208 -0.77 -2.45 -18.45
CA ALA A 208 0.50 -3.01 -18.00
C ALA A 208 1.10 -2.14 -16.89
N LEU A 209 1.66 -2.79 -15.86
CA LEU A 209 2.47 -2.09 -14.86
C LEU A 209 3.81 -1.67 -15.47
N PRO A 210 4.41 -0.54 -15.01
CA PRO A 210 5.71 -0.11 -15.49
C PRO A 210 6.78 -1.20 -15.40
N PRO A 211 7.69 -1.26 -16.39
CA PRO A 211 8.79 -2.24 -16.38
C PRO A 211 9.62 -2.19 -15.10
N GLU A 212 9.83 -1.03 -14.50
CA GLU A 212 10.56 -0.82 -13.26
C GLU A 212 9.90 -1.59 -12.10
N ILE A 213 8.57 -1.50 -11.97
CA ILE A 213 7.78 -2.20 -10.95
C ILE A 213 7.83 -3.72 -11.20
N MET A 214 7.60 -4.15 -12.44
CA MET A 214 7.63 -5.57 -12.81
C MET A 214 9.02 -6.19 -12.60
N ASN A 215 10.08 -5.50 -12.97
CA ASN A 215 11.46 -6.00 -12.81
C ASN A 215 11.88 -6.05 -11.34
N LYS A 216 11.48 -5.08 -10.51
CA LYS A 216 11.68 -5.13 -9.07
C LYS A 216 11.03 -6.37 -8.45
N ALA A 217 9.80 -6.67 -8.84
CA ALA A 217 9.09 -7.86 -8.37
C ALA A 217 9.71 -9.18 -8.89
N ARG A 218 10.13 -9.24 -10.17
CA ARG A 218 10.81 -10.43 -10.71
C ARG A 218 12.11 -10.75 -9.97
N LYS A 219 12.92 -9.74 -9.66
CA LYS A 219 14.14 -9.91 -8.83
C LYS A 219 13.82 -10.43 -7.43
N ALA A 220 12.77 -9.92 -6.81
CA ALA A 220 12.33 -10.39 -5.49
C ALA A 220 11.83 -11.84 -5.54
N ALA A 221 11.09 -12.21 -6.58
CA ALA A 221 10.63 -13.59 -6.81
C ALA A 221 11.80 -14.56 -7.02
N GLU A 222 12.76 -14.19 -7.89
CA GLU A 222 13.98 -14.98 -8.13
C GLU A 222 14.75 -15.26 -6.83
N ALA A 223 14.96 -14.21 -6.02
CA ALA A 223 15.64 -14.33 -4.72
C ALA A 223 14.85 -15.16 -3.68
N SER A 224 13.53 -15.33 -3.85
CA SER A 224 12.64 -15.99 -2.90
C SER A 224 12.16 -17.38 -3.36
N GLY A 225 12.51 -17.80 -4.59
CA GLY A 225 12.07 -19.05 -5.19
C GLY A 225 10.64 -19.00 -5.73
N GLY A 226 10.11 -17.82 -5.99
CA GLY A 226 8.82 -17.57 -6.62
C GLY A 226 8.95 -17.26 -8.12
N SER A 227 7.86 -16.76 -8.71
CA SER A 227 7.83 -16.31 -10.10
C SER A 227 6.88 -15.13 -10.29
N VAL A 228 7.10 -14.32 -11.35
CA VAL A 228 6.23 -13.21 -11.72
C VAL A 228 5.99 -13.21 -13.22
N ARG A 229 4.73 -13.30 -13.62
CA ARG A 229 4.29 -13.16 -15.01
C ARG A 229 3.06 -12.27 -15.10
N GLU A 230 2.68 -11.91 -16.31
CA GLU A 230 1.44 -11.17 -16.59
C GLU A 230 0.67 -11.81 -17.74
N THR A 231 -0.65 -11.63 -17.74
CA THR A 231 -1.56 -12.10 -18.79
C THR A 231 -2.80 -11.22 -18.89
N SER A 232 -3.42 -11.17 -20.05
CA SER A 232 -4.73 -10.57 -20.24
C SER A 232 -5.88 -11.58 -20.13
N ASP A 233 -5.57 -12.88 -20.05
CA ASP A 233 -6.57 -13.94 -19.84
C ASP A 233 -6.84 -14.14 -18.34
N ARG A 234 -7.98 -13.64 -17.88
CA ARG A 234 -8.45 -13.78 -16.49
C ARG A 234 -8.64 -15.23 -16.06
N ARG A 235 -9.11 -16.10 -16.96
CA ARG A 235 -9.39 -17.50 -16.63
C ARG A 235 -8.09 -18.27 -16.42
N GLU A 236 -7.13 -18.07 -17.32
CA GLU A 236 -5.78 -18.63 -17.19
C GLU A 236 -5.09 -18.12 -15.89
N ALA A 237 -5.21 -16.81 -15.62
CA ALA A 237 -4.63 -16.23 -14.42
C ALA A 237 -5.15 -16.90 -13.14
N LEU A 238 -6.45 -17.16 -13.07
CA LEU A 238 -7.12 -17.65 -11.87
C LEU A 238 -7.07 -19.17 -11.69
N GLU A 239 -6.62 -19.93 -12.67
CA GLU A 239 -6.49 -21.38 -12.53
C GLU A 239 -5.58 -21.75 -11.35
N GLY A 240 -6.12 -22.44 -10.35
CA GLY A 240 -5.44 -22.85 -9.14
C GLY A 240 -5.04 -21.71 -8.18
N ALA A 241 -5.52 -20.48 -8.40
CA ALA A 241 -5.20 -19.33 -7.55
C ALA A 241 -5.68 -19.55 -6.10
N GLN A 242 -4.81 -19.28 -5.14
CA GLN A 242 -5.13 -19.29 -3.70
C GLN A 242 -5.53 -17.90 -3.19
N VAL A 243 -5.06 -16.84 -3.87
CA VAL A 243 -5.41 -15.45 -3.55
C VAL A 243 -5.74 -14.73 -4.85
N LEU A 244 -6.90 -14.09 -4.86
CA LEU A 244 -7.28 -13.06 -5.83
C LEU A 244 -7.22 -11.71 -5.12
N TYR A 245 -6.19 -10.91 -5.45
CA TYR A 245 -6.05 -9.53 -4.97
C TYR A 245 -6.62 -8.60 -6.02
N ALA A 246 -7.82 -8.09 -5.79
CA ALA A 246 -8.48 -7.17 -6.70
C ALA A 246 -7.99 -5.74 -6.44
N LYS A 247 -7.50 -5.06 -7.49
CA LYS A 247 -7.04 -3.67 -7.37
C LYS A 247 -7.14 -2.93 -8.69
N GLU A 248 -7.67 -1.74 -8.62
CA GLU A 248 -7.71 -0.79 -9.72
C GLU A 248 -6.45 0.07 -9.79
N TRP A 249 -5.98 0.38 -11.00
CA TRP A 249 -4.93 1.38 -11.29
C TRP A 249 -5.14 2.04 -12.64
N GLY A 250 -4.52 3.22 -12.83
CA GLY A 250 -4.58 3.97 -14.07
C GLY A 250 -3.68 3.39 -15.17
N SER A 251 -4.03 3.65 -16.43
CA SER A 251 -3.19 3.29 -17.57
C SER A 251 -1.89 4.10 -17.56
N THR A 252 -0.76 3.40 -17.66
CA THR A 252 0.55 4.06 -17.79
C THR A 252 0.80 4.62 -19.18
N ALA A 253 0.12 4.09 -20.20
CA ALA A 253 0.15 4.63 -21.55
C ALA A 253 -0.56 6.00 -21.67
N HIS A 254 -1.51 6.28 -20.77
CA HIS A 254 -2.25 7.53 -20.65
C HIS A 254 -1.89 8.28 -19.36
N TYR A 255 -0.66 8.11 -18.84
CA TYR A 255 -0.24 8.81 -17.64
C TYR A 255 -0.17 10.33 -17.91
N GLY A 256 -0.85 11.11 -17.07
CA GLY A 256 -1.03 12.56 -17.29
C GLY A 256 -2.16 12.92 -18.26
N ASP A 257 -2.84 11.93 -18.85
CA ASP A 257 -4.00 12.12 -19.73
C ASP A 257 -5.24 11.40 -19.16
N PRO A 258 -5.95 11.99 -18.19
CA PRO A 258 -7.11 11.36 -17.56
C PRO A 258 -8.29 11.12 -18.52
N GLU A 259 -8.40 11.89 -19.61
CA GLU A 259 -9.43 11.67 -20.62
C GLU A 259 -9.12 10.46 -21.49
N GLY A 260 -7.86 10.28 -21.91
CA GLY A 260 -7.40 9.11 -22.63
C GLY A 260 -7.58 7.83 -21.82
N ASP A 261 -7.18 7.86 -20.55
CA ASP A 261 -7.39 6.74 -19.64
C ASP A 261 -8.90 6.45 -19.41
N SER A 262 -9.74 7.48 -19.33
CA SER A 262 -11.20 7.32 -19.21
C SER A 262 -11.81 6.67 -20.44
N ARG A 263 -11.39 7.07 -21.64
CA ARG A 263 -11.85 6.45 -22.91
C ARG A 263 -11.45 4.96 -22.97
N LEU A 264 -10.20 4.67 -22.63
CA LEU A 264 -9.70 3.28 -22.64
C LEU A 264 -10.50 2.37 -21.70
N ARG A 265 -10.77 2.82 -20.47
CA ARG A 265 -11.47 2.02 -19.46
C ARG A 265 -12.98 1.87 -19.69
N ALA A 266 -13.59 2.75 -20.49
CA ALA A 266 -15.05 2.75 -20.71
C ALA A 266 -15.59 1.41 -21.21
N GLY A 267 -14.80 0.68 -22.02
CA GLY A 267 -15.13 -0.65 -22.54
C GLY A 267 -14.82 -1.83 -21.62
N LEU A 268 -14.29 -1.60 -20.40
CA LEU A 268 -13.74 -2.67 -19.54
C LEU A 268 -14.57 -2.92 -18.27
N THR A 269 -15.85 -2.55 -18.28
CA THR A 269 -16.75 -2.68 -17.12
C THR A 269 -17.00 -4.12 -16.67
N ASP A 270 -16.70 -5.10 -17.52
CA ASP A 270 -16.76 -6.54 -17.22
C ASP A 270 -15.61 -7.02 -16.30
N TRP A 271 -14.60 -6.17 -16.04
CA TRP A 271 -13.55 -6.42 -15.04
C TRP A 271 -14.03 -6.11 -13.62
N CYS A 272 -15.23 -6.59 -13.30
CA CYS A 272 -15.82 -6.61 -11.96
C CYS A 272 -15.77 -8.04 -11.44
N VAL A 273 -15.13 -8.30 -10.32
CA VAL A 273 -15.00 -9.64 -9.72
C VAL A 273 -16.38 -10.15 -9.32
N LYS A 274 -16.78 -11.30 -9.87
CA LYS A 274 -18.01 -12.04 -9.58
C LYS A 274 -17.70 -13.47 -9.16
N ASN A 275 -18.68 -14.22 -8.70
CA ASN A 275 -18.50 -15.61 -8.25
C ASN A 275 -17.94 -16.53 -9.34
N ASP A 276 -18.28 -16.29 -10.61
CA ASP A 276 -17.78 -17.07 -11.75
C ASP A 276 -16.26 -16.96 -11.97
N TRP A 277 -15.62 -15.89 -11.47
CA TRP A 277 -14.16 -15.74 -11.51
C TRP A 277 -13.44 -16.84 -10.73
N PHE A 278 -14.08 -17.41 -9.72
CA PHE A 278 -13.49 -18.44 -8.88
C PHE A 278 -13.70 -19.88 -9.37
N ALA A 279 -14.31 -20.05 -10.55
CA ALA A 279 -14.67 -21.40 -11.07
C ALA A 279 -13.46 -22.34 -11.20
N ASN A 280 -12.29 -21.82 -11.58
CA ASN A 280 -11.05 -22.58 -11.75
C ASN A 280 -9.99 -22.26 -10.66
N ALA A 281 -10.31 -21.40 -9.70
CA ALA A 281 -9.43 -21.11 -8.58
C ALA A 281 -9.43 -22.26 -7.57
N ALA A 282 -8.46 -22.28 -6.66
CA ALA A 282 -8.46 -23.21 -5.55
C ALA A 282 -9.76 -23.07 -4.73
N THR A 283 -10.24 -24.18 -4.16
CA THR A 283 -11.52 -24.21 -3.41
C THR A 283 -11.51 -23.25 -2.22
N ASP A 284 -10.35 -23.02 -1.62
CA ASP A 284 -10.09 -22.12 -0.51
C ASP A 284 -9.56 -20.74 -0.94
N CYS A 285 -9.61 -20.41 -2.23
CA CYS A 285 -9.17 -19.11 -2.76
C CYS A 285 -9.84 -17.95 -2.02
N ARG A 286 -9.03 -16.98 -1.58
CA ARG A 286 -9.49 -15.79 -0.86
C ARG A 286 -9.47 -14.55 -1.74
N LEU A 287 -10.52 -13.73 -1.59
CA LEU A 287 -10.54 -12.37 -2.14
C LEU A 287 -9.90 -11.41 -1.15
N MET A 288 -8.90 -10.66 -1.61
CA MET A 288 -8.27 -9.54 -0.92
C MET A 288 -8.48 -8.23 -1.68
N HIS A 289 -8.57 -7.13 -0.95
CA HIS A 289 -8.65 -5.77 -1.47
C HIS A 289 -8.33 -4.76 -0.36
N CYS A 290 -7.36 -3.89 -0.59
CA CYS A 290 -6.88 -2.91 0.41
C CYS A 290 -7.94 -1.91 0.92
N LEU A 291 -9.12 -1.87 0.30
CA LEU A 291 -10.17 -0.86 0.55
C LEU A 291 -9.69 0.61 0.33
N PRO A 292 -10.56 1.53 -0.07
CA PRO A 292 -12.00 1.33 -0.32
C PRO A 292 -12.27 0.53 -1.59
N VAL A 293 -13.28 -0.31 -1.58
CA VAL A 293 -13.76 -1.06 -2.74
C VAL A 293 -15.10 -0.48 -3.22
N ARG A 294 -15.30 -0.41 -4.53
CA ARG A 294 -16.58 -0.03 -5.12
C ARG A 294 -17.42 -1.27 -5.39
N ARG A 295 -18.47 -1.44 -4.60
CA ARG A 295 -19.43 -2.54 -4.75
C ARG A 295 -20.07 -2.52 -6.11
N ASN A 296 -20.23 -3.70 -6.71
CA ASN A 296 -20.87 -3.92 -8.02
C ASN A 296 -20.21 -3.13 -9.17
N THR A 297 -18.97 -2.71 -8.93
CA THR A 297 -18.14 -1.97 -9.88
C THR A 297 -16.76 -2.64 -9.98
N ALA A 298 -16.02 -2.71 -8.88
CA ALA A 298 -14.74 -3.43 -8.79
C ALA A 298 -14.97 -4.90 -8.36
N VAL A 299 -15.84 -5.11 -7.39
CA VAL A 299 -16.21 -6.43 -6.86
C VAL A 299 -17.70 -6.45 -6.56
N ALA A 300 -18.38 -7.53 -6.97
CA ALA A 300 -19.81 -7.74 -6.74
C ALA A 300 -20.12 -7.97 -5.24
N ASP A 301 -21.33 -7.61 -4.83
CA ASP A 301 -21.82 -7.79 -3.46
C ASP A 301 -21.73 -9.25 -3.00
N GLU A 302 -22.12 -10.18 -3.85
CA GLU A 302 -22.10 -11.62 -3.59
C GLU A 302 -20.71 -12.16 -3.23
N VAL A 303 -19.64 -11.53 -3.73
CA VAL A 303 -18.26 -11.89 -3.43
C VAL A 303 -17.78 -11.18 -2.18
N LEU A 304 -18.07 -9.86 -2.04
CA LEU A 304 -17.66 -9.06 -0.90
C LEU A 304 -18.30 -9.54 0.41
N ASP A 305 -19.55 -9.94 0.36
CA ASP A 305 -20.30 -10.43 1.52
C ASP A 305 -20.20 -11.96 1.67
N GLY A 306 -19.55 -12.62 0.70
CA GLY A 306 -19.37 -14.08 0.67
C GLY A 306 -18.18 -14.55 1.51
N PRO A 307 -18.08 -15.89 1.73
CA PRO A 307 -17.06 -16.48 2.62
C PRO A 307 -15.62 -16.41 2.10
N ARG A 308 -15.42 -16.05 0.83
CA ARG A 308 -14.09 -15.88 0.24
C ARG A 308 -13.47 -14.53 0.59
N SER A 309 -14.29 -13.53 0.92
CA SER A 309 -13.83 -12.17 1.21
C SER A 309 -13.14 -12.10 2.57
N VAL A 310 -11.91 -11.60 2.57
CA VAL A 310 -11.13 -11.38 3.80
C VAL A 310 -10.74 -9.93 4.00
N VAL A 311 -11.37 -9.00 3.27
CA VAL A 311 -11.07 -7.57 3.24
C VAL A 311 -11.13 -6.90 4.63
N GLN A 312 -12.01 -7.37 5.52
CA GLN A 312 -12.11 -6.84 6.88
C GLN A 312 -10.93 -7.31 7.74
N ARG A 313 -10.51 -8.58 7.63
CA ARG A 313 -9.34 -9.12 8.33
C ARG A 313 -8.06 -8.44 7.82
N GLU A 314 -7.93 -8.27 6.52
CA GLU A 314 -6.84 -7.53 5.88
C GLU A 314 -6.75 -6.10 6.41
N ALA A 315 -7.88 -5.38 6.47
CA ALA A 315 -7.93 -4.03 7.02
C ALA A 315 -7.60 -3.98 8.52
N TYR A 316 -8.05 -4.96 9.32
CA TYR A 316 -7.70 -5.07 10.74
C TYR A 316 -6.20 -5.33 10.93
N ASN A 317 -5.61 -6.17 10.11
CA ASN A 317 -4.18 -6.48 10.18
C ASN A 317 -3.29 -5.25 9.96
N ARG A 318 -3.81 -4.18 9.31
CA ARG A 318 -3.13 -2.87 9.25
C ARG A 318 -2.79 -2.33 10.64
N LEU A 319 -3.76 -2.34 11.56
CA LEU A 319 -3.54 -1.91 12.95
C LEU A 319 -2.43 -2.75 13.60
N VAL A 320 -2.52 -4.07 13.46
CA VAL A 320 -1.62 -5.00 14.15
C VAL A 320 -0.17 -4.87 13.66
N VAL A 321 0.04 -4.82 12.34
CA VAL A 321 1.40 -4.66 11.78
C VAL A 321 1.97 -3.27 12.04
N GLN A 322 1.13 -2.23 12.04
CA GLN A 322 1.57 -0.87 12.36
C GLN A 322 2.03 -0.75 13.81
N MET A 323 1.40 -1.45 14.75
CA MET A 323 1.90 -1.55 16.13
C MET A 323 3.31 -2.15 16.18
N ALA A 324 3.59 -3.20 15.40
CA ALA A 324 4.93 -3.78 15.33
C ALA A 324 5.97 -2.83 14.71
N VAL A 325 5.59 -2.11 13.66
CA VAL A 325 6.43 -1.09 13.01
C VAL A 325 6.76 0.03 14.01
N LEU A 326 5.74 0.58 14.68
CA LEU A 326 5.89 1.63 15.70
C LEU A 326 6.77 1.16 16.86
N TYR A 327 6.54 -0.05 17.35
CA TYR A 327 7.35 -0.65 18.40
C TYR A 327 8.83 -0.75 18.01
N LYS A 328 9.14 -1.23 16.79
CA LYS A 328 10.52 -1.34 16.30
C LYS A 328 11.20 0.01 16.02
N LEU A 329 10.43 1.03 15.71
CA LEU A 329 10.95 2.37 15.46
C LEU A 329 11.20 3.16 16.74
N LEU A 330 10.34 3.02 17.75
CA LEU A 330 10.25 3.95 18.89
C LEU A 330 10.66 3.33 20.24
N ARG A 331 10.63 2.00 20.38
CA ARG A 331 11.14 1.34 21.57
C ARG A 331 12.66 1.21 21.45
N ASN A 332 13.37 1.83 22.38
CA ASN A 332 14.83 1.73 22.55
C ASN A 332 15.22 0.37 23.10
#